data_bfd2cd4a3f9e4058260fdc5e18d8c556
#
_entry.id   bfd2cd4a3f9e4058260fdc5e18d8c556
#
_cell.length_a   1.000
_cell.length_b   1.000
_cell.length_c   1.000
_cell.angle_alpha   90.00
_cell.angle_beta   90.00
_cell.angle_gamma   90.00
#
_symmetry.space_group_name_H-M   'P 1'
#
loop_
_entity.id
_entity.type
_entity.pdbx_description
1 polymer ?
#
loop_
_entity_poly.entity_id
_entity_poly.type
_entity_poly.pdbx_seq_one_letter_code
_entity_poly.pdbx_strand_id
1 'polypeptide(L)'
;MKKGILTLASLGLLLAAGLPLTAADGDAKKGEAAFENCSVCHNSDSTDVKIGPGLKGLFKREKLVNGKPVNADNVKALITEGSGAMPPFGDAITADDKDNLVAYLMTL
;
A
#
# COMPACT_ATOMS: atom_id res chain seq x y z
N MET A 1 36.73 -52.33 -16.15
CA MET A 1 35.49 -51.95 -15.83
C MET A 1 35.41 -50.91 -14.87
N LYS A 2 35.15 -49.76 -15.25
CA LYS A 2 34.96 -48.71 -14.39
C LYS A 2 33.66 -48.15 -14.60
N LYS A 3 33.02 -47.89 -13.61
CA LYS A 3 31.77 -47.31 -13.66
C LYS A 3 31.93 -45.92 -13.34
N GLY A 4 31.71 -45.04 -14.29
CA GLY A 4 31.62 -43.62 -14.02
C GLY A 4 30.35 -43.35 -13.30
N ILE A 5 30.46 -42.94 -12.11
CA ILE A 5 29.31 -42.49 -11.41
C ILE A 5 29.11 -41.05 -11.75
N LEU A 6 28.10 -40.80 -12.53
CA LEU A 6 27.64 -39.46 -12.72
C LEU A 6 26.78 -39.07 -11.55
N THR A 7 27.37 -38.34 -10.66
CA THR A 7 26.55 -37.63 -9.69
C THR A 7 26.02 -36.40 -10.36
N LEU A 8 24.85 -36.50 -10.78
CA LEU A 8 24.11 -35.30 -11.14
C LEU A 8 23.78 -34.57 -9.86
N ALA A 9 24.60 -33.62 -9.59
CA ALA A 9 24.19 -32.62 -8.62
C ALA A 9 23.09 -31.80 -9.26
N SER A 10 21.90 -32.15 -8.96
CA SER A 10 20.79 -31.29 -9.30
C SER A 10 20.89 -30.08 -8.42
N LEU A 11 21.40 -29.01 -8.98
CA LEU A 11 21.38 -27.74 -8.34
C LEU A 11 19.97 -27.23 -8.38
N GLY A 12 19.27 -27.42 -7.32
CA GLY A 12 18.00 -26.81 -7.15
C GLY A 12 18.21 -25.31 -7.00
N LEU A 13 17.97 -24.60 -8.07
CA LEU A 13 17.97 -23.17 -8.01
C LEU A 13 16.74 -22.71 -7.28
N LEU A 14 16.89 -22.46 -6.01
CA LEU A 14 15.89 -21.75 -5.28
C LEU A 14 15.98 -20.29 -5.68
N LEU A 15 15.21 -19.93 -6.63
CA LEU A 15 14.87 -18.53 -6.81
C LEU A 15 13.99 -18.11 -5.66
N ALA A 16 14.61 -17.54 -4.67
CA ALA A 16 13.88 -16.69 -3.77
C ALA A 16 13.50 -15.45 -4.56
N ALA A 17 12.44 -15.56 -5.32
CA ALA A 17 11.81 -14.37 -5.83
C ALA A 17 11.40 -13.57 -4.60
N GLY A 18 12.05 -12.43 -4.40
CA GLY A 18 11.63 -11.51 -3.36
C GLY A 18 10.19 -11.19 -3.61
N LEU A 19 9.32 -11.77 -2.80
CA LEU A 19 7.93 -11.37 -2.80
C LEU A 19 7.90 -9.89 -2.45
N PRO A 20 7.27 -9.07 -3.28
CA PRO A 20 7.09 -7.69 -2.89
C PRO A 20 6.37 -7.66 -1.55
N LEU A 21 6.96 -6.96 -0.60
CA LEU A 21 6.38 -6.77 0.72
C LEU A 21 5.19 -5.82 0.66
N THR A 22 4.36 -5.95 -0.34
CA THR A 22 3.16 -5.16 -0.44
C THR A 22 2.03 -6.00 0.08
N ALA A 23 1.51 -5.62 1.23
CA ALA A 23 0.29 -6.20 1.76
C ALA A 23 -0.94 -5.73 0.99
N ALA A 24 -0.78 -4.82 0.04
CA ALA A 24 -1.87 -4.34 -0.78
C ALA A 24 -1.91 -5.12 -2.09
N ASP A 25 -3.07 -5.71 -2.39
CA ASP A 25 -3.33 -6.42 -3.63
C ASP A 25 -3.66 -5.46 -4.79
N GLY A 26 -3.46 -4.18 -4.58
CA GLY A 26 -3.83 -3.15 -5.53
C GLY A 26 -2.73 -2.72 -6.47
N ASP A 27 -3.13 -1.94 -7.46
CA ASP A 27 -2.26 -1.35 -8.47
C ASP A 27 -2.01 0.13 -8.12
N ALA A 28 -0.75 0.49 -7.89
CA ALA A 28 -0.39 1.86 -7.50
C ALA A 28 -0.73 2.89 -8.58
N LYS A 29 -0.66 2.55 -9.86
CA LYS A 29 -1.04 3.47 -10.94
C LYS A 29 -2.52 3.78 -10.93
N LYS A 30 -3.33 2.77 -10.73
CA LYS A 30 -4.78 2.96 -10.59
C LYS A 30 -5.10 3.72 -9.31
N GLY A 31 -4.32 3.49 -8.27
CA GLY A 31 -4.42 4.22 -7.02
C GLY A 31 -4.11 5.70 -7.16
N GLU A 32 -3.13 6.05 -7.98
CA GLU A 32 -2.81 7.44 -8.29
C GLU A 32 -4.01 8.14 -8.95
N ALA A 33 -4.67 7.48 -9.88
CA ALA A 33 -5.88 8.02 -10.51
C ALA A 33 -7.02 8.17 -9.49
N ALA A 34 -7.21 7.17 -8.64
CA ALA A 34 -8.23 7.22 -7.59
C ALA A 34 -7.95 8.29 -6.54
N PHE A 35 -6.69 8.67 -6.35
CA PHE A 35 -6.28 9.70 -5.41
C PHE A 35 -6.83 11.09 -5.74
N GLU A 36 -7.33 11.31 -6.95
CA GLU A 36 -7.99 12.57 -7.29
C GLU A 36 -9.11 12.91 -6.30
N ASN A 37 -9.81 11.91 -5.80
CA ASN A 37 -10.84 12.09 -4.78
C ASN A 37 -10.27 12.58 -3.45
N CYS A 38 -9.00 12.37 -3.21
CA CYS A 38 -8.32 12.69 -1.96
C CYS A 38 -7.52 13.98 -2.06
N SER A 39 -7.13 14.37 -3.27
CA SER A 39 -6.24 15.50 -3.52
C SER A 39 -6.86 16.85 -3.17
N VAL A 40 -8.18 16.91 -3.04
CA VAL A 40 -8.87 18.11 -2.59
C VAL A 40 -8.43 18.49 -1.17
N CYS A 41 -8.17 17.50 -0.33
CA CYS A 41 -7.84 17.68 1.07
C CYS A 41 -6.41 17.29 1.43
N HIS A 42 -5.76 16.46 0.63
CA HIS A 42 -4.44 15.92 0.94
C HIS A 42 -3.41 16.23 -0.14
N ASN A 43 -2.21 16.61 0.29
CA ASN A 43 -1.04 16.65 -0.57
C ASN A 43 -0.38 15.27 -0.59
N SER A 44 -0.01 14.80 -1.78
CA SER A 44 0.70 13.53 -1.93
C SER A 44 2.22 13.70 -1.89
N ASP A 45 2.70 14.87 -2.26
CA ASP A 45 4.13 15.14 -2.49
C ASP A 45 4.80 15.89 -1.34
N SER A 46 4.08 16.18 -0.28
CA SER A 46 4.61 16.89 0.87
C SER A 46 3.93 16.47 2.18
N THR A 47 4.50 16.92 3.28
CA THR A 47 3.90 16.77 4.61
C THR A 47 3.04 17.97 4.99
N ASP A 48 2.92 18.94 4.11
CA ASP A 48 2.18 20.14 4.38
C ASP A 48 0.69 19.87 4.56
N VAL A 49 0.10 20.51 5.55
CA VAL A 49 -1.32 20.41 5.81
C VAL A 49 -2.09 21.27 4.82
N LYS A 50 -3.11 20.69 4.27
CA LYS A 50 -4.07 21.39 3.44
C LYS A 50 -5.38 21.47 4.21
N ILE A 51 -6.41 20.74 3.81
CA ILE A 51 -7.56 20.48 4.69
C ILE A 51 -7.24 19.30 5.59
N GLY A 52 -6.67 18.25 5.00
CA GLY A 52 -6.12 17.11 5.71
C GLY A 52 -4.58 17.13 5.74
N PRO A 53 -3.96 16.22 6.48
CA PRO A 53 -2.50 16.14 6.54
C PRO A 53 -1.89 15.76 5.21
N GLY A 54 -0.68 16.23 4.95
CA GLY A 54 0.12 15.77 3.81
C GLY A 54 0.48 14.31 3.99
N LEU A 55 0.46 13.54 2.91
CA LEU A 55 0.58 12.09 2.96
C LEU A 55 1.95 11.55 2.55
N LYS A 56 2.90 12.44 2.24
CA LYS A 56 4.26 12.01 1.93
C LYS A 56 4.83 11.21 3.09
N GLY A 57 5.33 10.02 2.81
CA GLY A 57 5.92 9.15 3.82
C GLY A 57 4.91 8.53 4.78
N LEU A 58 3.64 8.47 4.43
CA LEU A 58 2.60 7.95 5.31
C LEU A 58 2.95 6.58 5.90
N PHE A 59 3.39 5.65 5.08
CA PHE A 59 3.68 4.28 5.53
C PHE A 59 4.99 4.15 6.31
N LYS A 60 5.72 5.24 6.46
CA LYS A 60 6.90 5.31 7.35
C LYS A 60 6.55 5.85 8.72
N ARG A 61 5.32 6.30 8.93
CA ARG A 61 4.86 6.80 10.23
C ARG A 61 4.38 5.65 11.09
N GLU A 62 4.44 5.83 12.40
CA GLU A 62 4.03 4.81 13.34
C GLU A 62 2.51 4.71 13.46
N LYS A 63 1.83 5.85 13.47
CA LYS A 63 0.39 5.90 13.76
C LYS A 63 -0.36 6.83 12.81
N LEU A 64 -1.59 6.44 12.55
CA LEU A 64 -2.59 7.28 11.91
C LEU A 64 -3.15 8.31 12.89
N VAL A 65 -3.91 9.26 12.36
CA VAL A 65 -4.57 10.29 13.18
C VAL A 65 -5.53 9.72 14.23
N ASN A 66 -6.05 8.53 14.01
CA ASN A 66 -6.92 7.84 14.97
C ASN A 66 -6.14 7.03 16.02
N GLY A 67 -4.82 7.12 16.02
CA GLY A 67 -3.95 6.42 16.97
C GLY A 67 -3.64 4.97 16.62
N LYS A 68 -4.22 4.44 15.56
CA LYS A 68 -3.94 3.07 15.13
C LYS A 68 -2.63 2.99 14.36
N PRO A 69 -1.93 1.84 14.40
CA PRO A 69 -0.71 1.66 13.60
C PRO A 69 -0.97 1.86 12.13
N VAL A 70 0.04 2.39 11.41
CA VAL A 70 -0.03 2.52 9.95
C VAL A 70 0.22 1.16 9.32
N ASN A 71 -0.81 0.61 8.72
CA ASN A 71 -0.73 -0.59 7.88
C ASN A 71 -1.86 -0.55 6.86
N ALA A 72 -1.82 -1.46 5.90
CA ALA A 72 -2.80 -1.47 4.81
C ALA A 72 -4.24 -1.56 5.30
N ASP A 73 -4.50 -2.44 6.25
CA ASP A 73 -5.85 -2.65 6.76
C ASP A 73 -6.39 -1.44 7.52
N ASN A 74 -5.56 -0.83 8.36
CA ASN A 74 -5.96 0.34 9.15
C ASN A 74 -6.13 1.58 8.28
N VAL A 75 -5.31 1.75 7.25
CA VAL A 75 -5.48 2.85 6.28
C VAL A 75 -6.77 2.65 5.50
N LYS A 76 -7.03 1.44 5.04
CA LYS A 76 -8.27 1.11 4.34
C LYS A 76 -9.50 1.35 5.21
N ALA A 77 -9.44 0.95 6.48
CA ALA A 77 -10.51 1.18 7.44
C ALA A 77 -10.76 2.68 7.67
N LEU A 78 -9.69 3.47 7.78
CA LEU A 78 -9.81 4.91 7.95
C LEU A 78 -10.48 5.58 6.74
N ILE A 79 -10.09 5.19 5.53
CA ILE A 79 -10.73 5.68 4.30
C ILE A 79 -12.21 5.31 4.29
N THR A 80 -12.53 4.10 4.70
CA THR A 80 -13.90 3.59 4.69
C THR A 80 -14.78 4.31 5.70
N GLU A 81 -14.27 4.50 6.91
CA GLU A 81 -15.05 5.01 8.04
C GLU A 81 -14.95 6.53 8.21
N GLY A 82 -13.90 7.13 7.67
CA GLY A 82 -13.60 8.54 7.89
C GLY A 82 -13.06 8.80 9.28
N SER A 83 -12.71 10.06 9.54
CA SER A 83 -12.22 10.50 10.85
C SER A 83 -12.26 12.02 10.93
N GLY A 84 -12.89 12.57 11.96
CA GLY A 84 -12.98 14.02 12.11
C GLY A 84 -13.62 14.68 10.89
N ALA A 85 -12.90 15.59 10.25
CA ALA A 85 -13.39 16.29 9.07
C ALA A 85 -13.31 15.45 7.79
N MET A 86 -12.60 14.32 7.82
CA MET A 86 -12.53 13.41 6.68
C MET A 86 -13.83 12.60 6.59
N PRO A 87 -14.57 12.73 5.48
CA PRO A 87 -15.81 11.98 5.33
C PRO A 87 -15.54 10.50 5.11
N PRO A 88 -16.51 9.63 5.43
CA PRO A 88 -16.41 8.21 5.10
C PRO A 88 -16.57 7.98 3.61
N PHE A 89 -15.69 7.17 3.04
CA PHE A 89 -15.72 6.81 1.63
C PHE A 89 -16.20 5.37 1.41
N GLY A 90 -16.88 4.77 2.41
CA GLY A 90 -17.28 3.37 2.38
C GLY A 90 -18.00 2.96 1.11
N ASP A 91 -18.98 3.76 0.71
CA ASP A 91 -19.80 3.47 -0.48
C ASP A 91 -19.38 4.30 -1.70
N ALA A 92 -18.58 5.33 -1.52
CA ALA A 92 -18.17 6.22 -2.60
C ALA A 92 -17.01 5.66 -3.43
N ILE A 93 -16.21 4.77 -2.86
CA ILE A 93 -15.05 4.18 -3.49
C ILE A 93 -15.19 2.66 -3.43
N THR A 94 -14.95 1.98 -4.55
CA THR A 94 -15.05 0.53 -4.62
C THR A 94 -13.95 -0.14 -3.79
N ALA A 95 -14.15 -1.40 -3.43
CA ALA A 95 -13.15 -2.17 -2.70
C ALA A 95 -11.83 -2.25 -3.48
N ASP A 96 -11.90 -2.42 -4.79
CA ASP A 96 -10.71 -2.45 -5.64
C ASP A 96 -9.99 -1.11 -5.65
N ASP A 97 -10.71 -0.01 -5.72
CA ASP A 97 -10.12 1.32 -5.68
C ASP A 97 -9.49 1.62 -4.33
N LYS A 98 -10.04 1.10 -3.25
CA LYS A 98 -9.39 1.23 -1.93
C LYS A 98 -8.08 0.47 -1.89
N ASP A 99 -8.03 -0.73 -2.43
CA ASP A 99 -6.79 -1.50 -2.51
C ASP A 99 -5.76 -0.80 -3.39
N ASN A 100 -6.20 -0.25 -4.51
CA ASN A 100 -5.35 0.54 -5.41
C ASN A 100 -4.82 1.80 -4.72
N LEU A 101 -5.67 2.51 -3.98
CA LEU A 101 -5.27 3.67 -3.20
C LEU A 101 -4.21 3.34 -2.16
N VAL A 102 -4.41 2.27 -1.41
CA VAL A 102 -3.42 1.83 -0.42
C VAL A 102 -2.09 1.52 -1.09
N ALA A 103 -2.10 0.82 -2.23
CA ALA A 103 -0.89 0.55 -3.00
C ALA A 103 -0.18 1.84 -3.43
N TYR A 104 -0.93 2.83 -3.86
CA TYR A 104 -0.37 4.15 -4.21
C TYR A 104 0.21 4.85 -2.98
N LEU A 105 -0.52 4.89 -1.88
CA LEU A 105 -0.08 5.55 -0.65
C LEU A 105 1.21 4.95 -0.10
N MET A 106 1.42 3.66 -0.31
CA MET A 106 2.67 3.00 0.07
C MET A 106 3.90 3.53 -0.69
N THR A 107 3.68 4.17 -1.83
CA THR A 107 4.77 4.73 -2.65
C THR A 107 5.18 6.14 -2.23
N LEU A 108 4.45 6.79 -1.39
CA LEU A 108 4.65 8.21 -1.04
C LEU A 108 5.77 8.48 -0.03
#